data_58831a0ef436703673bcf32df6de5d78
#
_entry.id   58831a0ef436703673bcf32df6de5d78
#
_cell.length_a   1.000
_cell.length_b   1.000
_cell.length_c   1.000
_cell.angle_alpha   90.00
_cell.angle_beta   90.00
_cell.angle_gamma   90.00
#
_symmetry.space_group_name_H-M   'P 1'
#
loop_
_entity.id
_entity.type
_entity.pdbx_description
1 polymer ?
#
loop_
_entity_poly.entity_id
_entity_poly.type
_entity_poly.pdbx_seq_one_letter_code
_entity_poly.pdbx_strand_id
1 'polypeptide(L)'
;INQSIFATAGDEIRPVMTGIYFDFTPECLVFVGTDGRKLVRKKEFSITSEQQMGFILPKKPANILKSLLQKSDAIATLAFNDKLARVETPDFTLTCRLIDGRYPNYNSVIPQNNPYKATIDRAALISTLKRVLVFSSQSSAQVKLAFKKDMLTVSGKDIDFST
;
A
#
# COMPACT_ATOMS: atom_id res chain seq x y z
N ILE A 1 -1.58 -7.51 -2.14
CA ILE A 1 -2.60 -6.66 -2.77
C ILE A 1 -3.35 -5.86 -1.70
N ASN A 2 -4.01 -6.52 -0.75
CA ASN A 2 -4.88 -5.89 0.24
C ASN A 2 -4.19 -4.77 1.06
N GLN A 3 -2.91 -4.96 1.39
CA GLN A 3 -2.11 -4.04 2.19
C GLN A 3 -1.51 -2.86 1.40
N SER A 4 -1.66 -2.81 0.09
CA SER A 4 -1.02 -1.78 -0.76
C SER A 4 -2.03 -0.96 -1.58
N ILE A 5 -3.17 -1.54 -1.92
CA ILE A 5 -4.13 -0.93 -2.85
C ILE A 5 -4.72 0.40 -2.35
N PHE A 6 -4.92 0.56 -1.03
CA PHE A 6 -5.48 1.79 -0.45
C PHE A 6 -4.52 2.99 -0.55
N ALA A 7 -3.23 2.73 -0.78
CA ALA A 7 -2.22 3.76 -0.90
C ALA A 7 -2.04 4.27 -2.34
N THR A 8 -2.65 3.63 -3.34
CA THR A 8 -2.56 4.06 -4.74
C THR A 8 -3.33 5.35 -4.99
N ALA A 9 -2.91 6.13 -6.00
CA ALA A 9 -3.59 7.36 -6.40
C ALA A 9 -5.04 7.08 -6.86
N GLY A 10 -5.90 8.08 -6.64
CA GLY A 10 -7.30 8.06 -7.10
C GLY A 10 -7.53 8.86 -8.37
N ASP A 11 -6.58 9.69 -8.78
CA ASP A 11 -6.64 10.56 -9.93
C ASP A 11 -5.78 10.05 -11.10
N GLU A 12 -6.08 10.52 -12.30
CA GLU A 12 -5.37 10.15 -13.53
C GLU A 12 -4.17 11.05 -13.86
N ILE A 13 -3.85 12.02 -12.99
CA ILE A 13 -2.73 12.95 -13.21
C ILE A 13 -1.40 12.18 -13.24
N ARG A 14 -1.33 11.09 -12.47
CA ARG A 14 -0.17 10.21 -12.39
C ARG A 14 -0.59 8.76 -12.63
N PRO A 15 -0.83 8.35 -13.88
CA PRO A 15 -1.41 7.03 -14.21
C PRO A 15 -0.64 5.86 -13.59
N VAL A 16 0.69 5.92 -13.58
CA VAL A 16 1.56 4.87 -13.01
C VAL A 16 1.35 4.66 -11.51
N MET A 17 0.82 5.65 -10.78
CA MET A 17 0.54 5.54 -9.35
C MET A 17 -0.90 5.07 -9.05
N THR A 18 -1.77 4.93 -10.06
CA THR A 18 -3.15 4.45 -9.87
C THR A 18 -3.23 2.93 -9.69
N GLY A 19 -2.12 2.22 -9.89
CA GLY A 19 -2.01 0.78 -9.72
C GLY A 19 -1.04 0.37 -8.62
N ILE A 20 -0.97 -0.93 -8.35
CA ILE A 20 0.02 -1.54 -7.46
C ILE A 20 1.21 -1.97 -8.30
N TYR A 21 2.41 -1.53 -7.93
CA TYR A 21 3.64 -1.99 -8.54
C TYR A 21 4.08 -3.31 -7.89
N PHE A 22 4.31 -4.30 -8.74
CA PHE A 22 4.90 -5.60 -8.40
C PHE A 22 6.37 -5.53 -8.82
N ASP A 23 7.26 -5.50 -7.86
CA ASP A 23 8.72 -5.43 -8.07
C ASP A 23 9.35 -6.75 -7.67
N PHE A 24 9.71 -7.56 -8.65
CA PHE A 24 10.39 -8.82 -8.45
C PHE A 24 11.89 -8.57 -8.35
N THR A 25 12.48 -9.02 -7.26
CA THR A 25 13.91 -8.89 -6.97
C THR A 25 14.51 -10.24 -6.59
N PRO A 26 15.85 -10.38 -6.59
CA PRO A 26 16.51 -11.60 -6.10
C PRO A 26 16.21 -11.91 -4.64
N GLU A 27 15.82 -10.92 -3.85
CA GLU A 27 15.56 -11.10 -2.41
C GLU A 27 14.09 -11.42 -2.11
N CYS A 28 13.16 -10.80 -2.84
CA CYS A 28 11.73 -10.91 -2.55
C CYS A 28 10.87 -10.28 -3.65
N LEU A 29 9.58 -10.59 -3.63
CA LEU A 29 8.57 -9.80 -4.34
C LEU A 29 8.12 -8.63 -3.46
N VAL A 30 8.14 -7.43 -4.01
CA VAL A 30 7.71 -6.21 -3.32
C VAL A 30 6.43 -5.68 -3.95
N PHE A 31 5.41 -5.44 -3.15
CA PHE A 31 4.17 -4.77 -3.56
C PHE A 31 4.23 -3.33 -3.09
N VAL A 32 4.11 -2.38 -4.02
CA VAL A 32 4.18 -0.96 -3.71
C VAL A 32 2.92 -0.24 -4.17
N GLY A 33 2.36 0.56 -3.28
CA GLY A 33 1.30 1.52 -3.60
C GLY A 33 1.69 2.91 -3.09
N THR A 34 1.51 3.94 -3.90
CA THR A 34 1.72 5.33 -3.50
C THR A 34 0.82 6.27 -4.30
N ASP A 35 0.48 7.40 -3.71
CA ASP A 35 -0.17 8.54 -4.35
C ASP A 35 0.73 9.80 -4.32
N GLY A 36 2.00 9.62 -3.94
CA GLY A 36 2.97 10.69 -3.77
C GLY A 36 2.91 11.39 -2.41
N ARG A 37 1.89 11.13 -1.57
CA ARG A 37 1.76 11.65 -0.19
C ARG A 37 1.94 10.56 0.86
N LYS A 38 1.48 9.35 0.54
CA LYS A 38 1.67 8.15 1.35
C LYS A 38 2.28 7.05 0.48
N LEU A 39 3.03 6.16 1.11
CA LEU A 39 3.63 5.00 0.46
C LEU A 39 3.48 3.78 1.36
N VAL A 40 3.04 2.69 0.77
CA VAL A 40 3.06 1.38 1.42
C VAL A 40 3.91 0.43 0.60
N ARG A 41 4.82 -0.25 1.30
CA ARG A 41 5.67 -1.30 0.76
C ARG A 41 5.49 -2.58 1.56
N LYS A 42 5.02 -3.65 0.91
CA LYS A 42 4.92 -5.00 1.50
C LYS A 42 5.93 -5.90 0.80
N LYS A 43 6.80 -6.54 1.56
CA LYS A 43 7.73 -7.55 1.05
C LYS A 43 7.17 -8.95 1.27
N GLU A 44 7.35 -9.83 0.28
CA GLU A 44 7.02 -11.24 0.32
C GLU A 44 8.28 -12.05 -0.03
N PHE A 45 8.89 -12.64 0.99
CA PHE A 45 10.18 -13.31 0.88
C PHE A 45 10.10 -14.73 0.33
N SER A 46 8.91 -15.31 0.25
CA SER A 46 8.70 -16.64 -0.34
C SER A 46 8.76 -16.65 -1.87
N ILE A 47 8.75 -15.46 -2.49
CA ILE A 47 8.79 -15.29 -3.95
C ILE A 47 10.01 -14.47 -4.31
N THR A 48 10.88 -15.05 -5.11
CA THR A 48 12.12 -14.43 -5.60
C THR A 48 12.22 -14.53 -7.11
N SER A 49 13.08 -13.72 -7.73
CA SER A 49 13.35 -13.78 -9.16
C SER A 49 14.84 -13.52 -9.42
N GLU A 50 15.48 -14.30 -10.25
CA GLU A 50 16.88 -14.09 -10.63
C GLU A 50 17.11 -12.74 -11.35
N GLN A 51 16.10 -12.29 -12.09
CA GLN A 51 16.14 -11.02 -12.79
C GLN A 51 15.19 -10.02 -12.13
N GLN A 52 15.66 -8.77 -12.03
CA GLN A 52 14.78 -7.70 -11.61
C GLN A 52 13.78 -7.39 -12.72
N MET A 53 12.52 -7.54 -12.43
CA MET A 53 11.42 -7.26 -13.33
C MET A 53 10.23 -6.72 -12.54
N GLY A 54 9.29 -6.09 -13.23
CA GLY A 54 8.11 -5.60 -12.52
C GLY A 54 7.05 -5.08 -13.47
N PHE A 55 5.85 -4.93 -12.93
CA PHE A 55 4.71 -4.39 -13.66
C PHE A 55 3.77 -3.64 -12.72
N ILE A 56 2.90 -2.83 -13.31
CA ILE A 56 1.91 -2.06 -12.56
C ILE A 56 0.53 -2.65 -12.82
N LEU A 57 -0.04 -3.28 -11.78
CA LEU A 57 -1.39 -3.85 -11.83
C LEU A 57 -2.42 -2.75 -11.56
N PRO A 58 -3.37 -2.51 -12.49
CA PRO A 58 -4.41 -1.49 -12.28
C PRO A 58 -5.29 -1.81 -11.07
N LYS A 59 -5.83 -0.76 -10.45
CA LYS A 59 -6.64 -0.85 -9.22
C LYS A 59 -7.88 -1.73 -9.37
N LYS A 60 -8.56 -1.67 -10.52
CA LYS A 60 -9.78 -2.47 -10.76
C LYS A 60 -9.48 -3.98 -10.80
N PRO A 61 -8.55 -4.49 -11.63
CA PRO A 61 -8.12 -5.90 -11.57
C PRO A 61 -7.60 -6.31 -10.19
N ALA A 62 -6.84 -5.44 -9.52
CA ALA A 62 -6.33 -5.72 -8.18
C ALA A 62 -7.46 -5.94 -7.15
N ASN A 63 -8.54 -5.16 -7.21
CA ASN A 63 -9.72 -5.37 -6.35
C ASN A 63 -10.45 -6.68 -6.69
N ILE A 64 -10.57 -7.03 -7.97
CA ILE A 64 -11.17 -8.31 -8.40
C ILE A 64 -10.34 -9.47 -7.85
N LEU A 65 -9.02 -9.45 -8.04
CA LEU A 65 -8.12 -10.48 -7.51
C LEU A 65 -8.21 -10.59 -5.99
N LYS A 66 -8.24 -9.45 -5.28
CA LYS A 66 -8.43 -9.44 -3.84
C LYS A 66 -9.68 -10.22 -3.44
N SER A 67 -10.80 -9.98 -4.10
CA SER A 67 -12.08 -10.62 -3.79
C SER A 67 -12.11 -12.11 -4.13
N LEU A 68 -11.46 -12.51 -5.23
CA LEU A 68 -11.43 -13.90 -5.68
C LEU A 68 -10.46 -14.75 -4.84
N LEU A 69 -9.24 -14.23 -4.61
CA LEU A 69 -8.21 -14.97 -3.87
C LEU A 69 -8.52 -15.12 -2.37
N GLN A 70 -9.37 -14.27 -1.79
CA GLN A 70 -9.79 -14.42 -0.39
C GLN A 70 -10.73 -15.61 -0.15
N LYS A 71 -11.29 -16.19 -1.20
CA LYS A 71 -12.28 -17.28 -1.11
C LYS A 71 -11.66 -18.67 -1.26
N SER A 72 -10.39 -18.77 -1.54
CA SER A 72 -9.70 -20.02 -1.81
C SER A 72 -8.26 -19.98 -1.29
N ASP A 73 -7.82 -21.07 -0.69
CA ASP A 73 -6.42 -21.28 -0.30
C ASP A 73 -5.59 -21.95 -1.42
N ALA A 74 -6.16 -22.06 -2.62
CA ALA A 74 -5.50 -22.64 -3.77
C ALA A 74 -4.30 -21.81 -4.23
N ILE A 75 -3.30 -22.49 -4.78
CA ILE A 75 -2.14 -21.85 -5.38
C ILE A 75 -2.58 -21.06 -6.63
N ALA A 76 -2.19 -19.81 -6.70
CA ALA A 76 -2.39 -18.96 -7.86
C ALA A 76 -1.09 -18.86 -8.68
N THR A 77 -1.19 -19.11 -9.97
CA THR A 77 -0.09 -18.90 -10.91
C THR A 77 -0.23 -17.53 -11.58
N LEU A 78 0.84 -16.74 -11.53
CA LEU A 78 0.92 -15.42 -12.16
C LEU A 78 1.88 -15.48 -13.36
N ALA A 79 1.36 -15.19 -14.54
CA ALA A 79 2.15 -14.97 -15.74
C ALA A 79 1.95 -13.53 -16.24
N PHE A 80 3.00 -12.89 -16.74
CA PHE A 80 2.91 -11.52 -17.23
C PHE A 80 3.95 -11.23 -18.33
N ASN A 81 3.66 -10.21 -19.10
CA ASN A 81 4.57 -9.57 -20.05
C ASN A 81 4.44 -8.04 -19.89
N ASP A 82 5.02 -7.26 -20.80
CA ASP A 82 5.01 -5.80 -20.73
C ASP A 82 3.60 -5.18 -20.79
N LYS A 83 2.59 -5.90 -21.28
CA LYS A 83 1.24 -5.36 -21.53
C LYS A 83 0.12 -6.04 -20.76
N LEU A 84 0.29 -7.29 -20.41
CA LEU A 84 -0.75 -8.14 -19.86
C LEU A 84 -0.25 -8.92 -18.66
N ALA A 85 -1.12 -9.09 -17.68
CA ALA A 85 -0.95 -10.08 -16.63
C ALA A 85 -2.12 -11.06 -16.65
N ARG A 86 -1.82 -12.34 -16.34
CA ARG A 86 -2.77 -13.43 -16.21
C ARG A 86 -2.55 -14.12 -14.89
N VAL A 87 -3.61 -14.25 -14.12
CA VAL A 87 -3.65 -14.99 -12.86
C VAL A 87 -4.58 -16.17 -13.02
N GLU A 88 -4.08 -17.36 -12.73
CA GLU A 88 -4.82 -18.63 -12.82
C GLU A 88 -4.87 -19.31 -11.46
N THR A 89 -6.02 -19.83 -11.16
CA THR A 89 -6.29 -20.80 -10.09
C THR A 89 -7.12 -21.93 -10.66
N PRO A 90 -7.37 -23.03 -9.94
CA PRO A 90 -8.31 -24.08 -10.40
C PRO A 90 -9.71 -23.54 -10.69
N ASP A 91 -10.14 -22.48 -10.01
CA ASP A 91 -11.52 -21.96 -10.06
C ASP A 91 -11.71 -20.83 -11.06
N PHE A 92 -10.66 -20.08 -11.40
CA PHE A 92 -10.77 -18.94 -12.32
C PHE A 92 -9.47 -18.61 -13.03
N THR A 93 -9.61 -17.94 -14.17
CA THR A 93 -8.53 -17.24 -14.87
C THR A 93 -8.90 -15.77 -15.02
N LEU A 94 -8.03 -14.86 -14.55
CA LEU A 94 -8.16 -13.43 -14.78
C LEU A 94 -7.02 -12.95 -15.66
N THR A 95 -7.35 -12.33 -16.81
CA THR A 95 -6.38 -11.63 -17.66
C THR A 95 -6.71 -10.15 -17.67
N CYS A 96 -5.70 -9.31 -17.54
CA CYS A 96 -5.88 -7.85 -17.55
C CYS A 96 -4.72 -7.13 -18.24
N ARG A 97 -5.02 -5.94 -18.77
CA ARG A 97 -3.98 -5.00 -19.23
C ARG A 97 -3.28 -4.39 -18.04
N LEU A 98 -1.98 -4.17 -18.19
CA LEU A 98 -1.14 -3.49 -17.23
C LEU A 98 -1.10 -1.98 -17.52
N ILE A 99 -0.73 -1.18 -16.54
CA ILE A 99 -0.46 0.24 -16.74
C ILE A 99 0.94 0.35 -17.33
N ASP A 100 1.03 0.97 -18.50
CA ASP A 100 2.29 1.26 -19.16
C ASP A 100 3.00 2.44 -18.48
N GLY A 101 4.33 2.37 -18.41
CA GLY A 101 5.17 3.39 -17.86
C GLY A 101 6.10 2.92 -16.75
N ARG A 102 7.08 3.77 -16.44
CA ARG A 102 8.05 3.49 -15.38
C ARG A 102 7.51 3.90 -14.02
N TYR A 103 7.44 2.96 -13.08
CA TYR A 103 7.09 3.29 -11.69
C TYR A 103 8.18 4.16 -11.05
N PRO A 104 7.82 5.15 -10.22
CA PRO A 104 8.80 5.99 -9.53
C PRO A 104 9.76 5.17 -8.66
N ASN A 105 10.99 5.67 -8.50
CA ASN A 105 11.94 5.07 -7.55
C ASN A 105 11.44 5.27 -6.11
N TYR A 106 10.60 4.35 -5.65
CA TYR A 106 9.99 4.41 -4.33
C TYR A 106 11.00 4.25 -3.19
N ASN A 107 12.16 3.65 -3.43
CA ASN A 107 13.19 3.47 -2.41
C ASN A 107 13.83 4.81 -2.03
N SER A 108 13.91 5.77 -2.95
CA SER A 108 14.53 7.08 -2.71
C SER A 108 13.74 7.96 -1.74
N VAL A 109 12.43 7.73 -1.60
CA VAL A 109 11.55 8.52 -0.72
C VAL A 109 11.35 7.89 0.67
N ILE A 110 11.86 6.68 0.88
CA ILE A 110 11.81 6.02 2.19
C ILE A 110 12.94 6.58 3.05
N PRO A 111 12.61 7.26 4.18
CA PRO A 111 13.63 7.86 5.03
C PRO A 111 14.61 6.79 5.57
N GLN A 112 15.89 7.07 5.41
CA GLN A 112 16.99 6.27 5.95
C GLN A 112 17.62 7.01 7.14
N ASN A 113 18.23 6.27 8.06
CA ASN A 113 18.99 6.84 9.18
C ASN A 113 18.19 7.82 10.05
N ASN A 114 16.91 7.51 10.32
CA ASN A 114 16.08 8.35 11.18
C ASN A 114 16.67 8.45 12.58
N PRO A 115 16.94 9.68 13.11
CA PRO A 115 17.53 9.87 14.44
C PRO A 115 16.55 9.51 15.55
N TYR A 116 15.25 9.59 15.29
CA TYR A 116 14.21 9.27 16.26
C TYR A 116 13.45 8.03 15.86
N LYS A 117 13.31 7.09 16.81
CA LYS A 117 12.54 5.86 16.64
C LYS A 117 11.64 5.68 17.86
N ALA A 118 10.39 5.31 17.63
CA ALA A 118 9.47 4.94 18.70
C ALA A 118 8.94 3.52 18.43
N THR A 119 8.98 2.68 19.47
CA THR A 119 8.34 1.38 19.47
C THR A 119 7.03 1.50 20.23
N ILE A 120 5.92 1.15 19.60
CA ILE A 120 4.58 1.39 20.13
C ILE A 120 3.77 0.11 19.96
N ASP A 121 2.97 -0.25 20.98
CA ASP A 121 2.01 -1.33 20.83
C ASP A 121 0.97 -0.98 19.74
N ARG A 122 0.84 -1.88 18.77
CA ARG A 122 -0.02 -1.67 17.60
C ARG A 122 -1.50 -1.55 17.99
N ALA A 123 -1.97 -2.38 18.92
CA ALA A 123 -3.38 -2.40 19.29
C ALA A 123 -3.75 -1.13 20.07
N ALA A 124 -2.89 -0.71 21.00
CA ALA A 124 -3.05 0.52 21.76
C ALA A 124 -3.06 1.76 20.84
N LEU A 125 -2.14 1.84 19.87
CA LEU A 125 -2.10 2.95 18.91
C LEU A 125 -3.37 3.00 18.06
N ILE A 126 -3.81 1.87 17.48
CA ILE A 126 -5.02 1.80 16.66
C ILE A 126 -6.25 2.22 17.46
N SER A 127 -6.40 1.71 18.68
CA SER A 127 -7.51 2.03 19.56
C SER A 127 -7.55 3.53 19.91
N THR A 128 -6.37 4.12 20.20
CA THR A 128 -6.24 5.54 20.50
C THR A 128 -6.55 6.41 19.28
N LEU A 129 -6.02 6.07 18.11
CA LEU A 129 -6.32 6.79 16.86
C LEU A 129 -7.82 6.77 16.54
N LYS A 130 -8.49 5.61 16.68
CA LYS A 130 -9.95 5.51 16.45
C LYS A 130 -10.74 6.43 17.37
N ARG A 131 -10.36 6.55 18.64
CA ARG A 131 -11.01 7.46 19.59
C ARG A 131 -10.81 8.93 19.25
N VAL A 132 -9.58 9.30 18.91
CA VAL A 132 -9.22 10.70 18.61
C VAL A 132 -9.80 11.17 17.28
N LEU A 133 -9.88 10.28 16.27
CA LEU A 133 -10.47 10.60 14.96
C LEU A 133 -11.93 11.07 15.05
N VAL A 134 -12.69 10.65 16.05
CA VAL A 134 -14.06 11.12 16.26
C VAL A 134 -14.14 12.62 16.53
N PHE A 135 -13.07 13.21 17.08
CA PHE A 135 -12.95 14.63 17.42
C PHE A 135 -12.09 15.42 16.43
N SER A 136 -11.71 14.84 15.32
CA SER A 136 -10.97 15.53 14.26
C SER A 136 -11.88 15.94 13.12
N SER A 137 -11.52 17.00 12.41
CA SER A 137 -12.27 17.47 11.25
C SER A 137 -12.51 16.34 10.24
N GLN A 138 -13.75 16.18 9.79
CA GLN A 138 -14.13 15.14 8.83
C GLN A 138 -13.43 15.31 7.48
N SER A 139 -13.08 16.54 7.10
CA SER A 139 -12.43 16.85 5.83
C SER A 139 -10.96 16.46 5.81
N SER A 140 -10.22 16.69 6.91
CA SER A 140 -8.79 16.44 6.98
C SER A 140 -8.42 15.13 7.68
N ALA A 141 -9.27 14.66 8.59
CA ALA A 141 -9.00 13.53 9.50
C ALA A 141 -7.61 13.63 10.18
N GLN A 142 -7.19 14.88 10.49
CA GLN A 142 -5.86 15.17 10.98
C GLN A 142 -5.74 14.86 12.46
N VAL A 143 -4.69 14.12 12.81
CA VAL A 143 -4.29 13.88 14.20
C VAL A 143 -2.84 14.33 14.43
N LYS A 144 -2.57 14.87 15.61
CA LYS A 144 -1.24 15.28 16.06
C LYS A 144 -0.66 14.20 16.97
N LEU A 145 0.55 13.76 16.66
CA LEU A 145 1.35 12.85 17.49
C LEU A 145 2.47 13.64 18.16
N ALA A 146 2.45 13.75 19.47
CA ALA A 146 3.50 14.43 20.25
C ALA A 146 4.28 13.40 21.08
N PHE A 147 5.53 13.18 20.70
CA PHE A 147 6.43 12.24 21.35
C PHE A 147 7.22 12.93 22.47
N LYS A 148 7.23 12.31 23.66
CA LYS A 148 8.11 12.60 24.77
C LYS A 148 8.84 11.33 25.17
N LYS A 149 9.81 11.43 26.10
CA LYS A 149 10.68 10.30 26.49
C LYS A 149 9.91 8.98 26.72
N ASP A 150 8.83 9.03 27.51
CA ASP A 150 8.09 7.84 27.92
C ASP A 150 6.58 7.94 27.60
N MET A 151 6.19 8.89 26.75
CA MET A 151 4.79 9.18 26.50
C MET A 151 4.54 9.60 25.05
N LEU A 152 3.52 9.02 24.42
CA LEU A 152 2.94 9.50 23.17
C LEU A 152 1.57 10.11 23.45
N THR A 153 1.42 11.40 23.19
CA THR A 153 0.13 12.08 23.21
C THR A 153 -0.45 12.12 21.80
N VAL A 154 -1.66 11.63 21.64
CA VAL A 154 -2.42 11.69 20.39
C VAL A 154 -3.57 12.67 20.59
N SER A 155 -3.66 13.69 19.74
CA SER A 155 -4.73 14.70 19.82
C SER A 155 -5.31 14.98 18.44
N GLY A 156 -6.62 15.20 18.37
CA GLY A 156 -7.36 15.70 17.22
C GLY A 156 -7.98 17.05 17.57
N LYS A 157 -8.14 17.90 16.58
CA LYS A 157 -8.86 19.16 16.70
C LYS A 157 -9.76 19.31 15.48
N ASP A 158 -11.03 19.57 15.73
CA ASP A 158 -11.95 20.00 14.67
C ASP A 158 -11.90 21.52 14.60
N ILE A 159 -11.33 22.05 13.52
CA ILE A 159 -11.16 23.50 13.32
C ILE A 159 -12.51 24.13 12.98
N ASP A 160 -13.43 23.39 12.38
CA ASP A 160 -14.72 23.87 11.92
C ASP A 160 -15.71 24.09 13.08
N PHE A 161 -15.47 23.44 14.23
CA PHE A 161 -16.29 23.53 15.45
C PHE A 161 -15.58 24.12 16.67
N SER A 162 -14.32 24.57 16.52
CA SER A 162 -13.60 25.21 17.61
C SER A 162 -13.84 26.72 17.57
N THR A 163 -14.77 27.21 18.39
CA THR A 163 -14.85 28.63 18.81
C THR A 163 -13.71 28.99 19.71
#